data_665ff8dbc530f2cd982b70051f5b68b7
#
_entry.id   665ff8dbc530f2cd982b70051f5b68b7
#
_cell.length_a   1.000
_cell.length_b   1.000
_cell.length_c   1.000
_cell.angle_alpha   90.00
_cell.angle_beta   90.00
_cell.angle_gamma   90.00
#
_symmetry.space_group_name_H-M   'P 1'
#
loop_
_entity.id
_entity.type
_entity.pdbx_description
1 polymer ?
#
loop_
_entity_poly.entity_id
_entity_poly.type
_entity_poly.pdbx_seq_one_letter_code
_entity_poly.pdbx_strand_id
1 'polypeptide(L)'
;MSSTILDCSDIDQYLGKAITSSRLRDPIANNDIRRWAHAMHYPNLLHYDPTFAEESRWGRIVGSQSFACAIDDGMGTSPACVGGIPNSHLLFGGEEWWFEDRRIAAGDRVHNERIPFDYVVKETRLAGPTCFQRGDNFYTNQHGQLLAKQRSTAIRYNAAAGGANVNKDEFDEPEWTDQEIEALEG
;
A
#
# COMPACT_ATOMS: atom_id res chain seq x y z
N MET A 1 6.88 -36.60 3.44
CA MET A 1 6.48 -35.24 3.81
C MET A 1 5.34 -34.86 2.88
N SER A 2 4.11 -34.73 3.40
CA SER A 2 2.98 -34.34 2.56
C SER A 2 3.19 -32.90 2.11
N SER A 3 3.38 -32.68 0.81
CA SER A 3 3.36 -31.34 0.22
C SER A 3 1.98 -30.78 0.49
N THR A 4 1.87 -29.86 1.43
CA THR A 4 0.62 -29.16 1.71
C THR A 4 0.38 -28.23 0.50
N ILE A 5 -0.47 -28.65 -0.42
CA ILE A 5 -0.89 -27.85 -1.55
C ILE A 5 -1.56 -26.59 -1.02
N LEU A 6 -1.07 -25.43 -1.44
CA LEU A 6 -1.69 -24.14 -1.13
C LEU A 6 -2.87 -23.94 -2.10
N ASP A 7 -4.10 -24.11 -1.62
CA ASP A 7 -5.30 -23.92 -2.45
C ASP A 7 -5.62 -22.44 -2.59
N CYS A 8 -5.39 -21.90 -3.80
CA CYS A 8 -5.63 -20.51 -4.15
C CYS A 8 -6.86 -20.33 -5.07
N SER A 9 -7.62 -21.39 -5.36
CA SER A 9 -8.71 -21.39 -6.34
C SER A 9 -9.82 -20.37 -6.03
N ASP A 10 -10.02 -20.03 -4.76
CA ASP A 10 -11.02 -19.03 -4.36
C ASP A 10 -10.68 -17.61 -4.87
N ILE A 11 -9.44 -17.36 -5.28
CA ILE A 11 -9.02 -16.07 -5.85
C ILE A 11 -9.60 -15.85 -7.25
N ASP A 12 -9.76 -16.92 -8.03
CA ASP A 12 -10.11 -16.85 -9.46
C ASP A 12 -11.42 -16.10 -9.72
N GLN A 13 -12.38 -16.22 -8.82
CA GLN A 13 -13.67 -15.54 -8.97
C GLN A 13 -13.59 -14.00 -8.93
N TYR A 14 -12.52 -13.45 -8.37
CA TYR A 14 -12.33 -12.00 -8.20
C TYR A 14 -11.46 -11.37 -9.31
N LEU A 15 -10.68 -12.17 -10.03
CA LEU A 15 -9.70 -11.66 -10.99
C LEU A 15 -10.36 -10.80 -12.08
N GLY A 16 -9.78 -9.63 -12.33
CA GLY A 16 -10.22 -8.68 -13.35
C GLY A 16 -11.56 -7.98 -13.05
N LYS A 17 -12.13 -8.16 -11.87
CA LYS A 17 -13.40 -7.53 -11.48
C LYS A 17 -13.15 -6.47 -10.42
N ALA A 18 -13.81 -5.32 -10.55
CA ALA A 18 -13.79 -4.32 -9.50
C ALA A 18 -14.43 -4.90 -8.22
N ILE A 19 -13.67 -4.96 -7.14
CA ILE A 19 -14.15 -5.46 -5.84
C ILE A 19 -14.71 -4.35 -4.98
N THR A 20 -14.14 -3.18 -5.07
CA THR A 20 -14.61 -1.96 -4.43
C THR A 20 -14.33 -0.76 -5.33
N SER A 21 -15.19 0.23 -5.20
CA SER A 21 -15.04 1.52 -5.83
C SER A 21 -15.45 2.55 -4.79
N SER A 22 -14.56 3.48 -4.53
CA SER A 22 -14.78 4.54 -3.55
C SER A 22 -14.45 5.91 -4.13
N ARG A 23 -15.02 6.93 -3.53
CA ARG A 23 -14.72 8.32 -3.87
C ARG A 23 -14.44 9.06 -2.57
N LEU A 24 -13.37 9.83 -2.56
CA LEU A 24 -13.12 10.74 -1.44
C LEU A 24 -14.36 11.60 -1.19
N ARG A 25 -14.77 11.69 0.06
CA ARG A 25 -15.96 12.44 0.49
C ARG A 25 -15.81 13.91 0.10
N ASP A 26 -14.66 14.48 0.42
CA ASP A 26 -14.35 15.88 0.21
C ASP A 26 -13.31 16.08 -0.89
N PRO A 27 -13.32 17.22 -1.60
CA PRO A 27 -12.23 17.54 -2.50
C PRO A 27 -10.92 17.69 -1.74
N ILE A 28 -9.82 17.37 -2.41
CA ILE A 28 -8.48 17.63 -1.89
C ILE A 28 -8.34 19.12 -1.58
N ALA A 29 -7.88 19.46 -0.39
CA ALA A 29 -7.58 20.82 0.00
C ALA A 29 -6.06 21.10 -0.07
N ASN A 30 -5.68 22.37 -0.24
CA ASN A 30 -4.28 22.79 -0.16
C ASN A 30 -3.62 22.34 1.16
N ASN A 31 -4.41 22.30 2.23
CA ASN A 31 -3.93 21.90 3.54
C ASN A 31 -3.55 20.41 3.62
N ASP A 32 -4.22 19.55 2.87
CA ASP A 32 -3.91 18.13 2.82
C ASP A 32 -2.57 17.92 2.13
N ILE A 33 -2.37 18.60 0.99
CA ILE A 33 -1.11 18.58 0.24
C ILE A 33 0.04 19.10 1.11
N ARG A 34 -0.17 20.24 1.77
CA ARG A 34 0.84 20.86 2.64
C ARG A 34 1.22 19.96 3.81
N ARG A 35 0.24 19.35 4.48
CA ARG A 35 0.48 18.46 5.62
C ARG A 35 1.30 17.23 5.19
N TRP A 36 0.97 16.64 4.05
CA TRP A 36 1.74 15.55 3.51
C TRP A 36 3.17 15.95 3.17
N ALA A 37 3.35 17.09 2.47
CA ALA A 37 4.67 17.61 2.13
C ALA A 37 5.53 17.84 3.38
N HIS A 38 4.95 18.40 4.45
CA HIS A 38 5.64 18.59 5.72
C HIS A 38 5.98 17.26 6.40
N ALA A 39 5.05 16.32 6.46
CA ALA A 39 5.28 15.01 7.07
C ALA A 39 6.39 14.22 6.36
N MET A 40 6.49 14.39 5.06
CA MET A 40 7.52 13.74 4.21
C MET A 40 8.80 14.56 4.08
N HIS A 41 8.90 15.69 4.78
CA HIS A 41 10.05 16.61 4.70
C HIS A 41 10.40 17.06 3.28
N TYR A 42 9.40 17.32 2.42
CA TYR A 42 9.59 17.86 1.09
C TYR A 42 9.74 19.39 1.12
N PRO A 43 10.91 19.94 0.83
CA PRO A 43 11.15 21.39 0.89
C PRO A 43 10.68 22.15 -0.36
N ASN A 44 10.05 21.50 -1.33
CA ASN A 44 9.68 22.10 -2.60
C ASN A 44 8.44 22.99 -2.43
N LEU A 45 8.62 24.29 -2.70
CA LEU A 45 7.60 25.34 -2.60
C LEU A 45 6.34 25.05 -3.43
N LEU A 46 6.46 24.25 -4.49
CA LEU A 46 5.33 23.82 -5.33
C LEU A 46 4.14 23.22 -4.54
N HIS A 47 4.40 22.70 -3.34
CA HIS A 47 3.41 22.01 -2.54
C HIS A 47 2.74 22.88 -1.48
N TYR A 48 3.21 24.12 -1.28
CA TYR A 48 2.67 24.97 -0.21
C TYR A 48 2.78 26.48 -0.41
N ASP A 49 3.52 26.95 -1.44
CA ASP A 49 3.59 28.37 -1.79
C ASP A 49 2.74 28.65 -3.03
N PRO A 50 1.60 29.37 -2.91
CA PRO A 50 0.72 29.62 -4.03
C PRO A 50 1.39 30.43 -5.14
N THR A 51 2.21 31.45 -4.79
CA THR A 51 2.87 32.32 -5.77
C THR A 51 3.86 31.53 -6.62
N PHE A 52 4.70 30.72 -5.97
CA PHE A 52 5.62 29.83 -6.67
C PHE A 52 4.89 28.82 -7.56
N ALA A 53 3.79 28.27 -7.05
CA ALA A 53 3.02 27.26 -7.77
C ALA A 53 2.29 27.84 -9.00
N GLU A 54 1.79 29.08 -8.92
CA GLU A 54 1.17 29.81 -10.03
C GLU A 54 2.14 30.07 -11.19
N GLU A 55 3.40 30.38 -10.87
CA GLU A 55 4.48 30.59 -11.86
C GLU A 55 5.00 29.28 -12.46
N SER A 56 4.70 28.14 -11.86
CA SER A 56 5.11 26.83 -12.34
C SER A 56 4.30 26.37 -13.56
N ARG A 57 4.78 25.35 -14.25
CA ARG A 57 4.01 24.68 -15.33
C ARG A 57 2.65 24.16 -14.90
N TRP A 58 2.40 24.05 -13.60
CA TRP A 58 1.15 23.52 -13.03
C TRP A 58 0.12 24.62 -12.79
N GLY A 59 0.54 25.88 -12.67
CA GLY A 59 -0.33 27.03 -12.45
C GLY A 59 -1.08 27.02 -11.12
N ARG A 60 -0.72 26.12 -10.20
CA ARG A 60 -1.37 25.92 -8.89
C ARG A 60 -0.60 24.97 -7.99
N ILE A 61 -0.94 24.96 -6.70
CA ILE A 61 -0.42 23.96 -5.77
C ILE A 61 -0.84 22.56 -6.21
N VAL A 62 0.13 21.65 -6.26
CA VAL A 62 -0.08 20.23 -6.56
C VAL A 62 0.60 19.36 -5.53
N GLY A 63 0.08 18.16 -5.31
CA GLY A 63 0.69 17.14 -4.46
C GLY A 63 2.00 16.62 -5.05
N SER A 64 2.90 16.16 -4.17
CA SER A 64 4.01 15.31 -4.60
C SER A 64 3.47 14.01 -5.20
N GLN A 65 4.29 13.26 -5.92
CA GLN A 65 3.87 11.95 -6.44
C GLN A 65 3.41 11.03 -5.33
N SER A 66 4.16 10.98 -4.23
CA SER A 66 3.83 10.16 -3.07
C SER A 66 2.54 10.56 -2.35
N PHE A 67 1.97 11.75 -2.64
CA PHE A 67 0.69 12.15 -2.06
C PHE A 67 -0.45 11.19 -2.43
N ALA A 68 -0.34 10.47 -3.56
CA ALA A 68 -1.29 9.42 -3.92
C ALA A 68 -1.43 8.35 -2.82
N CYS A 69 -0.37 8.06 -2.06
CA CYS A 69 -0.41 7.10 -0.95
C CYS A 69 -1.30 7.57 0.22
N ALA A 70 -1.52 8.89 0.35
CA ALA A 70 -2.30 9.48 1.44
C ALA A 70 -3.80 9.60 1.14
N ILE A 71 -4.22 9.35 -0.09
CA ILE A 71 -5.59 9.58 -0.54
C ILE A 71 -6.42 8.31 -0.67
N ASP A 72 -5.95 7.19 -0.15
CA ASP A 72 -6.80 6.02 0.02
C ASP A 72 -7.75 6.29 1.20
N ASP A 73 -9.04 6.06 1.00
CA ASP A 73 -10.06 6.24 2.04
C ASP A 73 -9.98 5.15 3.13
N GLY A 74 -9.07 4.19 2.98
CA GLY A 74 -8.88 3.08 3.91
C GLY A 74 -10.06 2.11 3.97
N MET A 75 -11.08 2.30 3.13
CA MET A 75 -12.28 1.49 3.10
C MET A 75 -12.15 0.34 2.10
N GLY A 76 -12.37 -0.85 2.59
CA GLY A 76 -12.42 -2.05 1.76
C GLY A 76 -11.12 -2.86 1.76
N THR A 77 -11.21 -4.04 1.15
CA THR A 77 -10.14 -5.02 1.09
C THR A 77 -9.10 -4.64 0.04
N SER A 78 -7.83 -4.84 0.35
CA SER A 78 -6.76 -4.70 -0.66
C SER A 78 -7.04 -5.66 -1.83
N PRO A 79 -6.90 -5.20 -3.08
CA PRO A 79 -7.10 -6.06 -4.25
C PRO A 79 -6.07 -7.19 -4.35
N ALA A 80 -4.97 -7.11 -3.63
CA ALA A 80 -3.98 -8.18 -3.50
C ALA A 80 -4.29 -9.19 -2.37
N CYS A 81 -5.42 -9.04 -1.65
CA CYS A 81 -5.74 -9.88 -0.49
C CYS A 81 -7.15 -10.51 -0.57
N VAL A 82 -7.68 -10.68 -1.77
CA VAL A 82 -8.98 -11.33 -1.98
C VAL A 82 -8.87 -12.84 -2.00
N GLY A 83 -9.96 -13.51 -1.77
CA GLY A 83 -10.07 -14.98 -1.75
C GLY A 83 -9.51 -15.62 -0.48
N GLY A 84 -10.13 -16.70 -0.06
CA GLY A 84 -9.71 -17.52 1.07
C GLY A 84 -8.55 -18.44 0.67
N ILE A 85 -7.45 -18.42 1.40
CA ILE A 85 -6.42 -19.46 1.35
C ILE A 85 -6.35 -20.07 2.76
N PRO A 86 -6.85 -21.31 2.95
CA PRO A 86 -6.93 -21.91 4.28
C PRO A 86 -5.56 -21.97 4.97
N ASN A 87 -5.55 -21.65 6.25
CA ASN A 87 -4.35 -21.69 7.11
C ASN A 87 -3.16 -20.88 6.57
N SER A 88 -3.42 -19.83 5.82
CA SER A 88 -2.34 -18.96 5.31
C SER A 88 -2.04 -17.80 6.24
N HIS A 89 -0.76 -17.48 6.36
CA HIS A 89 -0.27 -16.17 6.78
C HIS A 89 -0.18 -15.24 5.58
N LEU A 90 -0.24 -13.92 5.87
CA LEU A 90 -0.13 -12.86 4.89
C LEU A 90 1.02 -11.93 5.27
N LEU A 91 1.88 -11.65 4.31
CA LEU A 91 2.92 -10.64 4.40
C LEU A 91 2.76 -9.61 3.28
N PHE A 92 3.18 -8.39 3.56
CA PHE A 92 3.33 -7.37 2.54
C PHE A 92 4.53 -7.70 1.64
N GLY A 93 4.30 -7.81 0.33
CA GLY A 93 5.31 -8.19 -0.67
C GLY A 93 5.91 -7.02 -1.43
N GLY A 94 5.28 -5.85 -1.34
CA GLY A 94 5.75 -4.63 -2.00
C GLY A 94 4.66 -3.92 -2.78
N GLU A 95 5.01 -2.75 -3.28
CA GLU A 95 4.16 -1.91 -4.11
C GLU A 95 4.93 -1.32 -5.28
N GLU A 96 4.26 -1.19 -6.40
CA GLU A 96 4.73 -0.51 -7.59
C GLU A 96 3.77 0.64 -7.89
N TRP A 97 4.30 1.80 -8.23
CA TRP A 97 3.52 2.97 -8.52
C TRP A 97 3.83 3.55 -9.90
N TRP A 98 2.79 3.87 -10.64
CA TRP A 98 2.85 4.62 -11.90
C TRP A 98 2.10 5.93 -11.71
N PHE A 99 2.72 7.02 -12.14
CA PHE A 99 2.19 8.36 -12.00
C PHE A 99 2.05 8.98 -13.38
N GLU A 100 0.88 9.55 -13.64
CA GLU A 100 0.64 10.30 -14.86
C GLU A 100 1.24 11.71 -14.77
N ASP A 101 1.32 12.39 -15.93
CA ASP A 101 1.79 13.78 -15.97
C ASP A 101 0.87 14.71 -15.18
N ARG A 102 -0.40 14.36 -15.05
CA ARG A 102 -1.34 15.11 -14.22
C ARG A 102 -1.10 14.84 -12.76
N ARG A 103 -0.85 15.92 -12.02
CA ARG A 103 -0.70 15.85 -10.56
C ARG A 103 -2.04 16.00 -9.86
N ILE A 104 -2.15 15.36 -8.70
CA ILE A 104 -3.24 15.60 -7.76
C ILE A 104 -3.14 17.05 -7.28
N ALA A 105 -4.24 17.78 -7.33
CA ALA A 105 -4.29 19.18 -6.94
C ALA A 105 -5.47 19.48 -6.03
N ALA A 106 -5.45 20.62 -5.37
CA ALA A 106 -6.60 21.10 -4.63
C ALA A 106 -7.83 21.25 -5.54
N GLY A 107 -8.97 20.83 -5.04
CA GLY A 107 -10.24 20.76 -5.78
C GLY A 107 -10.49 19.44 -6.50
N ASP A 108 -9.49 18.57 -6.62
CA ASP A 108 -9.72 17.23 -7.19
C ASP A 108 -10.59 16.38 -6.27
N ARG A 109 -11.56 15.69 -6.86
CA ARG A 109 -12.35 14.64 -6.22
C ARG A 109 -11.83 13.30 -6.73
N VAL A 110 -11.08 12.62 -5.88
CA VAL A 110 -10.42 11.38 -6.28
C VAL A 110 -11.38 10.21 -6.11
N HIS A 111 -11.42 9.38 -7.13
CA HIS A 111 -12.10 8.10 -7.16
C HIS A 111 -11.05 6.99 -7.19
N ASN A 112 -11.24 5.98 -6.34
CA ASN A 112 -10.39 4.78 -6.28
C ASN A 112 -11.19 3.57 -6.74
N GLU A 113 -10.64 2.79 -7.66
CA GLU A 113 -11.18 1.51 -8.09
C GLU A 113 -10.14 0.41 -7.85
N ARG A 114 -10.55 -0.68 -7.22
CA ARG A 114 -9.69 -1.79 -6.81
C ARG A 114 -10.02 -3.04 -7.63
N ILE A 115 -9.02 -3.57 -8.33
CA ILE A 115 -9.16 -4.73 -9.21
C ILE A 115 -8.09 -5.76 -8.89
N PRO A 116 -8.45 -6.96 -8.39
CA PRO A 116 -7.52 -8.09 -8.28
C PRO A 116 -6.94 -8.42 -9.66
N PHE A 117 -5.62 -8.48 -9.76
CA PHE A 117 -4.96 -8.60 -11.05
C PHE A 117 -4.64 -10.04 -11.41
N ASP A 118 -3.78 -10.70 -10.63
CA ASP A 118 -3.40 -12.10 -10.80
C ASP A 118 -2.79 -12.67 -9.52
N TYR A 119 -2.43 -13.93 -9.58
CA TYR A 119 -1.56 -14.57 -8.60
C TYR A 119 -0.67 -15.62 -9.26
N VAL A 120 0.42 -15.96 -8.60
CA VAL A 120 1.30 -17.06 -8.98
C VAL A 120 1.74 -17.81 -7.73
N VAL A 121 1.71 -19.13 -7.78
CA VAL A 121 2.25 -19.97 -6.72
C VAL A 121 3.65 -20.42 -7.11
N LYS A 122 4.62 -20.19 -6.24
CA LYS A 122 6.02 -20.59 -6.42
C LYS A 122 6.51 -21.32 -5.19
N GLU A 123 7.41 -22.26 -5.40
CA GLU A 123 8.15 -22.88 -4.31
C GLU A 123 9.18 -21.90 -3.77
N THR A 124 9.16 -21.65 -2.46
CA THR A 124 10.10 -20.77 -1.78
C THR A 124 10.89 -21.53 -0.73
N ARG A 125 12.13 -21.09 -0.50
CA ARG A 125 12.99 -21.68 0.53
C ARG A 125 12.42 -21.47 1.95
N LEU A 126 11.76 -20.36 2.19
CA LEU A 126 11.24 -19.98 3.50
C LEU A 126 10.03 -20.81 3.93
N ALA A 127 9.07 -20.98 3.02
CA ALA A 127 7.75 -21.46 3.40
C ALA A 127 7.17 -22.52 2.44
N GLY A 128 7.99 -23.09 1.54
CA GLY A 128 7.51 -24.00 0.51
C GLY A 128 6.56 -23.31 -0.49
N PRO A 129 5.42 -23.93 -0.81
CA PRO A 129 4.44 -23.32 -1.72
C PRO A 129 3.96 -21.97 -1.19
N THR A 130 4.16 -20.93 -1.99
CA THR A 130 3.87 -19.54 -1.62
C THR A 130 3.13 -18.85 -2.75
N CYS A 131 1.99 -18.26 -2.45
CA CYS A 131 1.17 -17.49 -3.38
C CYS A 131 1.60 -16.01 -3.32
N PHE A 132 1.97 -15.48 -4.49
CA PHE A 132 2.20 -14.06 -4.71
C PHE A 132 0.98 -13.50 -5.42
N GLN A 133 0.09 -12.87 -4.69
CA GLN A 133 -1.16 -12.31 -5.19
C GLN A 133 -0.98 -10.82 -5.44
N ARG A 134 -1.40 -10.34 -6.63
CA ARG A 134 -1.29 -8.92 -7.00
C ARG A 134 -2.65 -8.31 -7.26
N GLY A 135 -2.74 -7.01 -6.95
CA GLY A 135 -3.95 -6.25 -7.21
C GLY A 135 -3.65 -4.79 -7.51
N ASP A 136 -4.48 -4.21 -8.36
CA ASP A 136 -4.34 -2.85 -8.86
C ASP A 136 -5.33 -1.91 -8.18
N ASN A 137 -4.85 -0.73 -7.80
CA ASN A 137 -5.65 0.43 -7.44
C ASN A 137 -5.49 1.50 -8.53
N PHE A 138 -6.59 2.01 -9.03
CA PHE A 138 -6.62 3.11 -10.00
C PHE A 138 -7.19 4.35 -9.34
N TYR A 139 -6.44 5.44 -9.39
CA TYR A 139 -6.85 6.73 -8.85
C TYR A 139 -7.19 7.67 -9.99
N THR A 140 -8.43 8.08 -10.09
CA THR A 140 -8.92 9.01 -11.12
C THR A 140 -9.52 10.26 -10.49
N ASN A 141 -9.50 11.38 -11.22
CA ASN A 141 -10.18 12.58 -10.78
C ASN A 141 -11.67 12.58 -11.17
N GLN A 142 -12.39 13.66 -10.86
CA GLN A 142 -13.80 13.85 -11.18
C GLN A 142 -14.14 13.84 -12.68
N HIS A 143 -13.12 13.92 -13.54
CA HIS A 143 -13.27 13.90 -15.00
C HIS A 143 -12.89 12.52 -15.58
N GLY A 144 -12.65 11.51 -14.73
CA GLY A 144 -12.23 10.17 -15.15
C GLY A 144 -10.78 10.08 -15.64
N GLN A 145 -9.97 11.12 -15.42
CA GLN A 145 -8.58 11.14 -15.84
C GLN A 145 -7.73 10.42 -14.81
N LEU A 146 -6.88 9.51 -15.27
CA LEU A 146 -5.95 8.77 -14.40
C LEU A 146 -4.94 9.74 -13.78
N LEU A 147 -4.74 9.61 -12.48
CA LEU A 147 -3.77 10.37 -11.68
C LEU A 147 -2.59 9.49 -11.29
N ALA A 148 -2.91 8.28 -10.83
CA ALA A 148 -1.93 7.28 -10.43
C ALA A 148 -2.52 5.87 -10.53
N LYS A 149 -1.65 4.90 -10.65
CA LYS A 149 -1.93 3.48 -10.49
C LYS A 149 -0.97 2.91 -9.46
N GLN A 150 -1.49 2.12 -8.54
CA GLN A 150 -0.70 1.31 -7.61
C GLN A 150 -0.93 -0.16 -7.92
N ARG A 151 0.11 -0.96 -7.89
CA ARG A 151 0.02 -2.42 -7.82
C ARG A 151 0.62 -2.90 -6.52
N SER A 152 -0.20 -3.48 -5.67
CA SER A 152 0.26 -4.14 -4.45
C SER A 152 0.51 -5.62 -4.70
N THR A 153 1.47 -6.18 -3.96
CA THR A 153 1.75 -7.62 -3.90
C THR A 153 1.59 -8.10 -2.47
N ALA A 154 0.77 -9.09 -2.27
CA ALA A 154 0.67 -9.84 -1.02
C ALA A 154 1.33 -11.21 -1.17
N ILE A 155 2.04 -11.65 -0.14
CA ILE A 155 2.67 -12.95 -0.07
C ILE A 155 1.88 -13.79 0.93
N ARG A 156 1.33 -14.91 0.47
CA ARG A 156 0.52 -15.81 1.31
C ARG A 156 1.13 -17.19 1.29
N TYR A 157 1.33 -17.78 2.45
CA TYR A 157 1.95 -19.08 2.63
C TYR A 157 1.33 -19.82 3.80
N ASN A 158 1.52 -21.14 3.88
CA ASN A 158 0.98 -21.94 4.98
C ASN A 158 1.62 -21.54 6.31
N ALA A 159 0.79 -21.20 7.30
CA ALA A 159 1.21 -20.77 8.63
C ALA A 159 2.16 -21.76 9.33
N ALA A 160 1.89 -23.06 9.20
CA ALA A 160 2.72 -24.08 9.82
C ALA A 160 4.11 -24.22 9.18
N ALA A 161 4.22 -23.90 7.86
CA ALA A 161 5.48 -24.01 7.15
C ALA A 161 6.44 -22.85 7.51
N GLY A 162 5.92 -21.64 7.72
CA GLY A 162 6.71 -20.46 8.08
C GLY A 162 7.40 -20.58 9.44
N GLY A 163 6.77 -21.25 10.41
CA GLY A 163 7.34 -21.46 11.73
C GLY A 163 8.46 -22.52 11.79
N ALA A 164 8.51 -23.42 10.81
CA ALA A 164 9.49 -24.53 10.82
C ALA A 164 10.89 -24.10 10.33
N ASN A 165 10.99 -23.00 9.59
CA ASN A 165 12.23 -22.52 8.97
C ASN A 165 12.77 -21.22 9.57
N VAL A 166 12.08 -20.64 10.54
CA VAL A 166 12.62 -19.55 11.33
C VAL A 166 13.62 -20.20 12.28
N ASN A 167 14.94 -20.00 12.05
CA ASN A 167 15.90 -20.13 13.12
C ASN A 167 15.34 -19.25 14.24
N LYS A 168 14.94 -19.89 15.32
CA LYS A 168 14.88 -19.22 16.61
C LYS A 168 16.33 -18.91 16.94
N ASP A 169 16.87 -17.83 16.38
CA ASP A 169 17.94 -17.15 17.05
C ASP A 169 17.37 -16.91 18.44
N GLU A 170 17.95 -17.55 19.43
CA GLU A 170 17.71 -17.21 20.82
C GLU A 170 18.09 -15.73 20.89
N PHE A 171 17.11 -14.86 20.74
CA PHE A 171 17.24 -13.50 21.17
C PHE A 171 17.33 -13.61 22.68
N ASP A 172 18.54 -13.54 23.19
CA ASP A 172 18.73 -13.17 24.59
C ASP A 172 18.08 -11.80 24.73
N GLU A 173 16.92 -11.76 25.36
CA GLU A 173 16.30 -10.48 25.71
C GLU A 173 17.35 -9.72 26.53
N PRO A 174 17.71 -8.48 26.17
CA PRO A 174 18.66 -7.72 26.95
C PRO A 174 18.08 -7.58 28.37
N GLU A 175 18.76 -8.16 29.34
CA GLU A 175 18.44 -7.96 30.76
C GLU A 175 18.80 -6.50 31.10
N TRP A 176 17.79 -5.65 31.15
CA TRP A 176 17.98 -4.28 31.62
C TRP A 176 18.19 -4.26 33.14
N THR A 177 19.27 -3.65 33.58
CA THR A 177 19.51 -3.43 35.03
C THR A 177 18.59 -2.32 35.55
N ASP A 178 18.27 -2.36 36.84
CA ASP A 178 17.44 -1.31 37.48
C ASP A 178 18.02 0.10 37.23
N GLN A 179 19.34 0.25 37.16
CA GLN A 179 20.00 1.53 36.87
C GLN A 179 19.77 2.01 35.43
N GLU A 180 19.71 1.10 34.45
CA GLU A 180 19.40 1.46 33.06
C GLU A 180 17.94 1.83 32.91
N ILE A 181 17.05 1.17 33.64
CA ILE A 181 15.61 1.52 33.67
C ILE A 181 15.42 2.88 34.31
N GLU A 182 16.03 3.16 35.47
CA GLU A 182 15.97 4.49 36.12
C GLU A 182 16.51 5.62 35.22
N ALA A 183 17.55 5.34 34.41
CA ALA A 183 18.11 6.33 33.48
C ALA A 183 17.18 6.64 32.30
N LEU A 184 16.19 5.79 31.99
CA LEU A 184 15.19 6.01 30.94
C LEU A 184 13.96 6.78 31.46
N GLU A 185 13.72 6.77 32.78
CA GLU A 185 12.58 7.45 33.42
C GLU A 185 12.88 8.91 33.83
N GLY A 186 14.11 9.36 33.74
CA GLY A 186 14.58 10.73 34.04
C GLY A 186 14.69 11.58 32.81
#